data_a4a311c3d7e05289146ae44d2125b087
#
_entry.id   a4a311c3d7e05289146ae44d2125b087
#
_cell.length_a   1.000
_cell.length_b   1.000
_cell.length_c   1.000
_cell.angle_alpha   90.00
_cell.angle_beta   90.00
_cell.angle_gamma   90.00
#
_symmetry.space_group_name_H-M   'P 1'
#
loop_
_entity.id
_entity.type
_entity.pdbx_description
1 polymer ?
#
loop_
_entity_poly.entity_id
_entity_poly.type
_entity_poly.pdbx_seq_one_letter_code
_entity_poly.pdbx_strand_id
1 'polypeptide(L)'
;MNTAQQGLPLRARVEGGDTPRARQWGIDSEYGRLRDLLIGPVDHYSWQADSNAISQRAARLGLHFDPQVARIQYEEMVRAYQEAGVTVHRLPPSPELPYQVFARDSSIMTPWGAIIMQLLKPFRRGEYAACLRFYLQNDIPIYDLVTAGNVEGGDFMLLQPGLAICGYSGQRSVEPTVQQLQHWFEAEGWEFKTYAFDAHFLHMDVQMSMLAERLA
;
A
#
# COMPACT_ATOMS: atom_id res chain seq x y z
N MET A 1 1.67 -12.01 -33.79
CA MET A 1 2.67 -11.78 -32.72
C MET A 1 2.59 -10.31 -32.37
N ASN A 2 2.11 -10.01 -31.18
CA ASN A 2 1.79 -8.64 -30.80
C ASN A 2 3.03 -7.99 -30.18
N THR A 3 3.80 -7.26 -30.97
CA THR A 3 5.04 -6.59 -30.59
C THR A 3 4.82 -5.37 -29.68
N ALA A 4 3.57 -5.05 -29.33
CA ALA A 4 3.23 -3.91 -28.46
C ALA A 4 3.39 -4.21 -26.96
N GLN A 5 3.66 -5.44 -26.57
CA GLN A 5 3.82 -5.83 -25.15
C GLN A 5 5.27 -5.87 -24.68
N GLN A 6 6.25 -5.62 -25.53
CA GLN A 6 7.68 -5.73 -25.17
C GLN A 6 8.28 -4.46 -24.56
N GLY A 7 7.52 -3.43 -24.27
CA GLY A 7 8.07 -2.15 -23.84
C GLY A 7 7.47 -1.52 -22.58
N LEU A 8 6.42 -2.09 -22.01
CA LEU A 8 5.78 -1.52 -20.83
C LEU A 8 5.84 -2.53 -19.67
N PRO A 9 6.53 -2.21 -18.56
CA PRO A 9 6.60 -3.07 -17.38
C PRO A 9 5.27 -3.06 -16.59
N LEU A 10 4.14 -2.99 -17.28
CA LEU A 10 2.81 -2.79 -16.69
C LEU A 10 2.04 -4.09 -16.49
N ARG A 11 2.64 -5.23 -16.67
CA ARG A 11 2.15 -6.53 -16.21
C ARG A 11 3.32 -7.46 -16.08
N ALA A 12 3.81 -7.61 -14.88
CA ALA A 12 4.62 -8.75 -14.53
C ALA A 12 3.75 -9.99 -14.34
N ARG A 13 2.75 -10.19 -15.19
CA ARG A 13 2.25 -11.54 -15.40
C ARG A 13 3.42 -12.30 -15.97
N VAL A 14 4.06 -12.89 -15.08
CA VAL A 14 5.12 -13.78 -15.37
C VAL A 14 4.44 -15.04 -15.80
N GLU A 15 4.32 -15.25 -17.11
CA GLU A 15 4.38 -16.62 -17.58
C GLU A 15 5.65 -17.19 -16.97
N GLY A 16 5.51 -17.79 -15.79
CA GLY A 16 6.58 -18.30 -15.02
C GLY A 16 7.22 -17.35 -14.02
N GLY A 17 6.56 -16.30 -13.48
CA GLY A 17 6.85 -15.57 -12.25
C GLY A 17 8.26 -15.40 -11.73
N ASP A 18 9.24 -15.70 -12.47
CA ASP A 18 10.53 -16.10 -12.02
C ASP A 18 11.66 -15.13 -12.39
N THR A 19 11.35 -13.82 -12.44
CA THR A 19 12.47 -12.88 -12.44
C THR A 19 13.07 -12.83 -11.02
N PRO A 20 14.40 -12.80 -10.87
CA PRO A 20 15.04 -12.71 -9.56
C PRO A 20 14.53 -11.53 -8.71
N ARG A 21 14.13 -10.42 -9.34
CA ARG A 21 13.59 -9.23 -8.67
C ARG A 21 12.16 -9.43 -8.17
N ALA A 22 11.29 -10.08 -8.91
CA ALA A 22 9.94 -10.41 -8.44
C ALA A 22 10.01 -11.26 -7.17
N ARG A 23 10.89 -12.26 -7.14
CA ARG A 23 11.14 -13.08 -5.95
C ARG A 23 11.73 -12.32 -4.78
N GLN A 24 12.54 -11.30 -5.01
CA GLN A 24 13.13 -10.49 -3.95
C GLN A 24 12.10 -9.61 -3.27
N TRP A 25 11.19 -9.00 -4.04
CA TRP A 25 10.18 -8.06 -3.56
C TRP A 25 8.80 -8.68 -3.38
N GLY A 26 8.49 -9.77 -4.08
CA GLY A 26 7.20 -10.44 -3.98
C GLY A 26 6.92 -10.92 -2.55
N ILE A 27 5.69 -10.70 -2.10
CA ILE A 27 5.17 -11.24 -0.85
C ILE A 27 3.91 -12.05 -1.12
N ASP A 28 3.67 -13.06 -0.31
CA ASP A 28 2.50 -13.94 -0.37
C ASP A 28 1.70 -13.98 0.94
N SER A 29 2.14 -13.23 1.94
CA SER A 29 1.51 -13.13 3.26
C SER A 29 2.01 -11.88 4.00
N GLU A 30 1.23 -11.42 4.99
CA GLU A 30 1.58 -10.26 5.83
C GLU A 30 2.47 -10.64 7.05
N TYR A 31 2.63 -11.93 7.33
CA TYR A 31 3.38 -12.43 8.51
C TYR A 31 4.76 -13.00 8.17
N GLY A 32 5.13 -13.03 6.89
CA GLY A 32 6.45 -13.46 6.45
C GLY A 32 7.58 -12.57 6.99
N ARG A 33 8.81 -13.10 6.98
CA ARG A 33 9.97 -12.31 7.42
C ARG A 33 10.17 -11.11 6.51
N LEU A 34 10.03 -9.91 7.07
CA LEU A 34 10.30 -8.66 6.39
C LEU A 34 11.80 -8.52 6.09
N ARG A 35 12.16 -8.21 4.86
CA ARG A 35 13.55 -8.03 4.39
C ARG A 35 13.77 -6.64 3.83
N ASP A 36 12.85 -6.17 3.01
CA ASP A 36 12.88 -4.87 2.36
C ASP A 36 11.58 -4.13 2.68
N LEU A 37 11.69 -2.87 3.02
CA LEU A 37 10.56 -2.01 3.36
C LEU A 37 10.66 -0.69 2.61
N LEU A 38 9.63 -0.36 1.83
CA LEU A 38 9.47 0.95 1.22
C LEU A 38 8.64 1.85 2.14
N ILE A 39 9.20 2.99 2.55
CA ILE A 39 8.52 3.94 3.44
C ILE A 39 8.40 5.31 2.80
N GLY A 40 7.32 5.99 3.13
CA GLY A 40 7.11 7.39 2.77
C GLY A 40 7.81 8.35 3.74
N PRO A 41 8.21 9.54 3.28
CA PRO A 41 8.87 10.54 4.11
C PRO A 41 7.89 11.25 5.05
N VAL A 42 8.37 11.65 6.22
CA VAL A 42 7.61 12.43 7.21
C VAL A 42 7.83 13.94 7.06
N ASP A 43 8.70 14.36 6.15
CA ASP A 43 9.21 15.74 6.05
C ASP A 43 8.14 16.82 5.91
N HIS A 44 7.12 16.54 5.13
CA HIS A 44 6.01 17.47 4.86
C HIS A 44 4.68 17.03 5.47
N TYR A 45 4.74 16.04 6.38
CA TYR A 45 3.53 15.56 7.03
C TYR A 45 2.84 16.67 7.82
N SER A 46 1.55 16.84 7.60
CA SER A 46 0.69 17.78 8.31
C SER A 46 -0.73 17.26 8.37
N TRP A 47 -1.40 17.48 9.50
CA TRP A 47 -2.78 17.05 9.65
C TRP A 47 -3.72 17.84 8.74
N GLN A 48 -4.48 17.06 7.95
CA GLN A 48 -5.59 17.58 7.16
C GLN A 48 -6.90 17.26 7.90
N ALA A 49 -7.61 18.30 8.35
CA ALA A 49 -8.81 18.14 9.18
C ALA A 49 -9.92 17.32 8.50
N ASP A 50 -10.00 17.35 7.17
CA ASP A 50 -10.97 16.61 6.37
C ASP A 50 -10.52 15.18 6.00
N SER A 51 -9.37 14.73 6.51
CA SER A 51 -8.82 13.42 6.20
C SER A 51 -9.74 12.30 6.70
N ASN A 52 -10.12 12.34 7.97
CA ASN A 52 -10.97 11.32 8.61
C ASN A 52 -11.64 11.88 9.88
N ALA A 53 -12.53 11.09 10.49
CA ALA A 53 -13.28 11.49 11.69
C ALA A 53 -12.39 11.81 12.89
N ILE A 54 -11.26 11.11 13.05
CA ILE A 54 -10.30 11.35 14.13
C ILE A 54 -9.59 12.69 13.94
N SER A 55 -9.10 12.96 12.72
CA SER A 55 -8.48 14.25 12.39
C SER A 55 -9.45 15.43 12.59
N GLN A 56 -10.72 15.24 12.21
CA GLN A 56 -11.77 16.25 12.46
C GLN A 56 -12.00 16.49 13.96
N ARG A 57 -12.02 15.41 14.75
CA ARG A 57 -12.17 15.51 16.21
C ARG A 57 -10.97 16.21 16.83
N ALA A 58 -9.75 15.83 16.43
CA ALA A 58 -8.53 16.46 16.92
C ALA A 58 -8.53 17.98 16.65
N ALA A 59 -8.88 18.37 15.41
CA ALA A 59 -9.00 19.80 15.06
C ALA A 59 -10.03 20.55 15.92
N ARG A 60 -11.20 19.94 16.18
CA ARG A 60 -12.24 20.53 17.05
C ARG A 60 -11.78 20.68 18.50
N LEU A 61 -10.90 19.80 18.97
CA LEU A 61 -10.34 19.84 20.33
C LEU A 61 -9.10 20.73 20.43
N GLY A 62 -8.70 21.40 19.34
CA GLY A 62 -7.51 22.25 19.31
C GLY A 62 -6.21 21.47 19.50
N LEU A 63 -6.20 20.17 19.21
CA LEU A 63 -4.98 19.38 19.24
C LEU A 63 -4.09 19.74 18.07
N HIS A 64 -2.80 19.91 18.33
CA HIS A 64 -1.81 20.29 17.35
C HIS A 64 -0.83 19.13 17.10
N PHE A 65 -0.45 18.98 15.87
CA PHE A 65 0.60 18.08 15.44
C PHE A 65 1.97 18.76 15.66
N ASP A 66 2.90 18.05 16.30
CA ASP A 66 4.28 18.50 16.44
C ASP A 66 5.18 17.78 15.41
N PRO A 67 5.67 18.49 14.38
CA PRO A 67 6.47 17.88 13.34
C PRO A 67 7.85 17.41 13.83
N GLN A 68 8.38 17.99 14.92
CA GLN A 68 9.67 17.57 15.47
C GLN A 68 9.53 16.23 16.20
N VAL A 69 8.49 16.08 17.01
CA VAL A 69 8.18 14.83 17.69
C VAL A 69 7.91 13.71 16.66
N ALA A 70 7.12 14.00 15.63
CA ALA A 70 6.86 13.03 14.58
C ALA A 70 8.12 12.58 13.86
N ARG A 71 9.05 13.48 13.56
CA ARG A 71 10.33 13.14 12.93
C ARG A 71 11.19 12.26 13.85
N ILE A 72 11.24 12.56 15.14
CA ILE A 72 12.00 11.73 16.10
C ILE A 72 11.42 10.31 16.12
N GLN A 73 10.10 10.17 16.28
CA GLN A 73 9.42 8.88 16.33
C GLN A 73 9.56 8.11 15.00
N TYR A 74 9.53 8.80 13.87
CA TYR A 74 9.77 8.20 12.57
C TYR A 74 11.19 7.63 12.45
N GLU A 75 12.21 8.35 12.88
CA GLU A 75 13.60 7.84 12.87
C GLU A 75 13.82 6.71 13.88
N GLU A 76 13.12 6.70 15.01
CA GLU A 76 13.12 5.58 15.95
C GLU A 76 12.53 4.32 15.31
N MET A 77 11.41 4.44 14.61
CA MET A 77 10.80 3.35 13.85
C MET A 77 11.76 2.82 12.78
N VAL A 78 12.37 3.70 11.99
CA VAL A 78 13.33 3.30 10.95
C VAL A 78 14.51 2.54 11.55
N ARG A 79 15.04 3.04 12.65
CA ARG A 79 16.15 2.39 13.35
C ARG A 79 15.78 0.99 13.82
N ALA A 80 14.58 0.82 14.39
CA ALA A 80 14.09 -0.48 14.84
C ALA A 80 14.03 -1.50 13.69
N TYR A 81 13.55 -1.09 12.50
CA TYR A 81 13.58 -1.96 11.31
C TYR A 81 15.01 -2.32 10.89
N GLN A 82 15.92 -1.35 10.86
CA GLN A 82 17.31 -1.59 10.49
C GLN A 82 18.03 -2.51 11.48
N GLU A 83 17.80 -2.35 12.78
CA GLU A 83 18.32 -3.23 13.84
C GLU A 83 17.77 -4.65 13.74
N ALA A 84 16.55 -4.81 13.23
CA ALA A 84 15.95 -6.11 12.89
C ALA A 84 16.49 -6.72 11.58
N GLY A 85 17.42 -6.05 10.90
CA GLY A 85 18.03 -6.51 9.65
C GLY A 85 17.20 -6.23 8.40
N VAL A 86 16.26 -5.28 8.47
CA VAL A 86 15.43 -4.86 7.33
C VAL A 86 16.14 -3.76 6.54
N THR A 87 16.21 -3.91 5.23
CA THR A 87 16.63 -2.83 4.33
C THR A 87 15.50 -1.83 4.15
N VAL A 88 15.71 -0.60 4.60
CA VAL A 88 14.69 0.46 4.50
C VAL A 88 14.97 1.35 3.30
N HIS A 89 14.02 1.41 2.39
CA HIS A 89 14.02 2.27 1.19
C HIS A 89 13.09 3.45 1.43
N ARG A 90 13.59 4.67 1.24
CA ARG A 90 12.81 5.89 1.47
C ARG A 90 12.38 6.50 0.14
N LEU A 91 11.10 6.84 0.03
CA LEU A 91 10.62 7.66 -1.07
C LEU A 91 11.13 9.10 -0.93
N PRO A 92 11.41 9.80 -2.05
CA PRO A 92 11.78 11.20 -2.01
C PRO A 92 10.61 12.06 -1.49
N PRO A 93 10.86 13.04 -0.61
CA PRO A 93 9.84 13.93 -0.10
C PRO A 93 9.28 14.87 -1.19
N SER A 94 7.98 15.15 -1.10
CA SER A 94 7.31 16.15 -1.93
C SER A 94 6.47 17.08 -1.06
N PRO A 95 6.69 18.40 -1.12
CA PRO A 95 5.92 19.36 -0.32
C PRO A 95 4.41 19.37 -0.66
N GLU A 96 4.07 18.90 -1.86
CA GLU A 96 2.69 18.82 -2.33
C GLU A 96 1.91 17.61 -1.77
N LEU A 97 2.60 16.68 -1.08
CA LEU A 97 2.05 15.41 -0.65
C LEU A 97 2.18 15.24 0.88
N PRO A 98 1.32 15.91 1.66
CA PRO A 98 1.43 15.93 3.12
C PRO A 98 1.20 14.57 3.79
N TYR A 99 0.68 13.58 3.08
CA TYR A 99 0.40 12.24 3.62
C TYR A 99 1.28 11.13 3.04
N GLN A 100 2.37 11.48 2.37
CA GLN A 100 3.33 10.50 1.81
C GLN A 100 3.86 9.50 2.84
N VAL A 101 3.90 9.87 4.13
CA VAL A 101 4.32 8.96 5.21
C VAL A 101 3.50 7.66 5.25
N PHE A 102 2.27 7.68 4.75
CA PHE A 102 1.38 6.52 4.66
C PHE A 102 1.55 5.78 3.32
N ALA A 103 2.78 5.40 2.99
CA ALA A 103 3.11 4.76 1.71
C ALA A 103 2.37 3.44 1.46
N ARG A 104 1.90 2.75 2.51
CA ARG A 104 1.10 1.54 2.40
C ARG A 104 -0.13 1.74 1.52
N ASP A 105 -0.73 2.93 1.56
CA ASP A 105 -1.97 3.21 0.82
C ASP A 105 -1.75 3.38 -0.68
N SER A 106 -0.53 3.72 -1.09
CA SER A 106 -0.22 4.10 -2.48
C SER A 106 0.10 2.91 -3.39
N SER A 107 0.49 1.78 -2.82
CA SER A 107 0.78 0.54 -3.54
C SER A 107 0.80 -0.66 -2.59
N ILE A 108 0.49 -1.83 -3.12
CA ILE A 108 0.67 -3.09 -2.43
C ILE A 108 1.62 -3.98 -3.22
N MET A 109 2.34 -4.84 -2.52
CA MET A 109 3.17 -5.88 -3.15
C MET A 109 2.41 -7.19 -3.19
N THR A 110 2.57 -7.94 -4.29
CA THR A 110 2.02 -9.28 -4.48
C THR A 110 3.14 -10.24 -4.90
N PRO A 111 2.92 -11.54 -4.99
CA PRO A 111 3.93 -12.46 -5.53
C PRO A 111 4.36 -12.12 -6.97
N TRP A 112 3.51 -11.41 -7.71
CA TRP A 112 3.69 -11.14 -9.16
C TRP A 112 4.25 -9.75 -9.43
N GLY A 113 4.29 -8.88 -8.45
CA GLY A 113 4.72 -7.49 -8.55
C GLY A 113 3.82 -6.52 -7.80
N ALA A 114 4.14 -5.24 -7.89
CA ALA A 114 3.39 -4.19 -7.24
C ALA A 114 2.06 -3.92 -7.96
N ILE A 115 0.99 -3.71 -7.20
CA ILE A 115 -0.24 -3.08 -7.69
C ILE A 115 -0.21 -1.63 -7.23
N ILE A 116 -0.39 -0.71 -8.18
CA ILE A 116 -0.45 0.72 -7.91
C ILE A 116 -1.88 1.12 -7.60
N MET A 117 -2.07 1.72 -6.43
CA MET A 117 -3.39 2.10 -5.92
C MET A 117 -3.85 3.47 -6.39
N GLN A 118 -5.15 3.74 -6.27
CA GLN A 118 -5.77 5.03 -6.57
C GLN A 118 -6.40 5.61 -5.31
N LEU A 119 -5.82 6.68 -4.80
CA LEU A 119 -6.26 7.30 -3.56
C LEU A 119 -7.40 8.30 -3.80
N LEU A 120 -8.38 8.30 -2.90
CA LEU A 120 -9.57 9.14 -3.03
C LEU A 120 -9.27 10.62 -2.77
N LYS A 121 -8.57 10.93 -1.69
CA LYS A 121 -8.40 12.32 -1.24
C LYS A 121 -7.53 13.12 -2.22
N PRO A 122 -7.98 14.31 -2.66
CA PRO A 122 -7.24 15.11 -3.65
C PRO A 122 -5.79 15.37 -3.29
N PHE A 123 -5.49 15.66 -2.01
CA PHE A 123 -4.15 15.93 -1.50
C PHE A 123 -3.26 14.67 -1.41
N ARG A 124 -3.83 13.47 -1.68
CA ARG A 124 -3.11 12.19 -1.72
C ARG A 124 -2.93 11.62 -3.12
N ARG A 125 -3.69 12.10 -4.09
CA ARG A 125 -3.78 11.47 -5.42
C ARG A 125 -2.46 11.34 -6.16
N GLY A 126 -1.47 12.17 -5.85
CA GLY A 126 -0.13 12.11 -6.46
C GLY A 126 0.84 11.15 -5.77
N GLU A 127 0.52 10.59 -4.60
CA GLU A 127 1.44 9.78 -3.81
C GLU A 127 1.93 8.54 -4.55
N TYR A 128 1.07 7.90 -5.33
CA TYR A 128 1.41 6.70 -6.11
C TYR A 128 2.59 6.92 -7.07
N ALA A 129 2.78 8.14 -7.57
CA ALA A 129 3.81 8.41 -8.57
C ALA A 129 5.24 8.23 -8.03
N ALA A 130 5.46 8.47 -6.73
CA ALA A 130 6.74 8.20 -6.09
C ALA A 130 7.01 6.70 -5.97
N CYS A 131 5.99 5.91 -5.58
CA CYS A 131 6.07 4.45 -5.52
C CYS A 131 6.34 3.86 -6.92
N LEU A 132 5.58 4.30 -7.92
CA LEU A 132 5.74 3.86 -9.31
C LEU A 132 7.17 4.11 -9.82
N ARG A 133 7.70 5.32 -9.60
CA ARG A 133 9.07 5.65 -9.99
C ARG A 133 10.10 4.79 -9.27
N PHE A 134 9.92 4.56 -7.97
CA PHE A 134 10.80 3.69 -7.20
C PHE A 134 10.85 2.28 -7.79
N TYR A 135 9.70 1.68 -8.09
CA TYR A 135 9.63 0.35 -8.68
C TYR A 135 10.31 0.29 -10.05
N LEU A 136 10.04 1.26 -10.93
CA LEU A 136 10.67 1.33 -12.24
C LEU A 136 12.19 1.52 -12.18
N GLN A 137 12.68 2.36 -11.28
CA GLN A 137 14.12 2.63 -11.12
C GLN A 137 14.89 1.45 -10.52
N ASN A 138 14.21 0.56 -9.82
CA ASN A 138 14.82 -0.62 -9.18
C ASN A 138 14.47 -1.93 -9.89
N ASP A 139 13.93 -1.88 -11.10
CA ASP A 139 13.51 -3.05 -11.88
C ASP A 139 12.56 -3.99 -11.10
N ILE A 140 11.73 -3.41 -10.22
CA ILE A 140 10.72 -4.14 -9.47
C ILE A 140 9.48 -4.27 -10.34
N PRO A 141 8.97 -5.48 -10.56
CA PRO A 141 7.81 -5.69 -11.42
C PRO A 141 6.58 -4.95 -10.91
N ILE A 142 5.82 -4.37 -11.85
CA ILE A 142 4.50 -3.80 -11.60
C ILE A 142 3.48 -4.73 -12.22
N TYR A 143 2.58 -5.26 -11.38
CA TYR A 143 1.52 -6.15 -11.84
C TYR A 143 0.49 -5.39 -12.66
N ASP A 144 -0.13 -4.36 -12.05
CA ASP A 144 -1.08 -3.49 -12.77
C ASP A 144 -1.33 -2.18 -11.97
N LEU A 145 -2.12 -1.28 -12.57
CA LEU A 145 -2.63 -0.07 -11.92
C LEU A 145 -4.14 -0.19 -11.77
N VAL A 146 -4.64 0.18 -10.60
CA VAL A 146 -6.07 0.25 -10.35
C VAL A 146 -6.71 1.34 -11.22
N THR A 147 -7.83 1.01 -11.88
CA THR A 147 -8.53 1.91 -12.81
C THR A 147 -10.05 1.98 -12.58
N ALA A 148 -10.62 1.03 -11.83
CA ALA A 148 -12.07 0.95 -11.63
C ALA A 148 -12.63 1.95 -10.59
N GLY A 149 -11.75 2.70 -9.92
CA GLY A 149 -12.13 3.67 -8.89
C GLY A 149 -11.02 3.83 -7.85
N ASN A 150 -11.39 4.07 -6.60
CA ASN A 150 -10.44 4.29 -5.52
C ASN A 150 -10.28 3.04 -4.65
N VAL A 151 -9.05 2.77 -4.24
CA VAL A 151 -8.69 1.81 -3.19
C VAL A 151 -7.40 2.25 -2.53
N GLU A 152 -7.32 2.09 -1.23
CA GLU A 152 -6.13 2.37 -0.43
C GLU A 152 -5.60 1.06 0.16
N GLY A 153 -4.26 0.89 0.21
CA GLY A 153 -3.63 -0.37 0.61
C GLY A 153 -3.92 -0.81 2.04
N GLY A 154 -4.34 0.11 2.92
CA GLY A 154 -4.81 -0.21 4.26
C GLY A 154 -6.08 -1.07 4.30
N ASP A 155 -6.81 -1.16 3.17
CA ASP A 155 -8.00 -2.00 3.02
C ASP A 155 -7.68 -3.38 2.42
N PHE A 156 -6.43 -3.67 2.13
CA PHE A 156 -6.00 -4.91 1.49
C PHE A 156 -5.03 -5.71 2.36
N MET A 157 -5.18 -7.03 2.41
CA MET A 157 -4.25 -7.95 3.09
C MET A 157 -4.06 -9.26 2.34
N LEU A 158 -2.82 -9.77 2.35
CA LEU A 158 -2.49 -11.14 2.00
C LEU A 158 -2.51 -11.99 3.27
N LEU A 159 -3.59 -12.76 3.47
CA LEU A 159 -3.79 -13.53 4.71
C LEU A 159 -2.85 -14.72 4.80
N GLN A 160 -2.66 -15.41 3.68
CA GLN A 160 -1.72 -16.53 3.51
C GLN A 160 -1.50 -16.79 2.02
N PRO A 161 -0.50 -17.58 1.63
CA PRO A 161 -0.33 -17.99 0.24
C PRO A 161 -1.63 -18.56 -0.35
N GLY A 162 -2.09 -17.98 -1.45
CA GLY A 162 -3.33 -18.36 -2.12
C GLY A 162 -4.60 -17.69 -1.58
N LEU A 163 -4.53 -16.83 -0.56
CA LEU A 163 -5.71 -16.17 0.01
C LEU A 163 -5.45 -14.69 0.31
N ALA A 164 -6.26 -13.82 -0.31
CA ALA A 164 -6.26 -12.39 -0.06
C ALA A 164 -7.65 -11.90 0.38
N ILE A 165 -7.67 -10.74 1.04
CA ILE A 165 -8.91 -10.05 1.41
C ILE A 165 -8.78 -8.56 1.10
N CYS A 166 -9.86 -7.94 0.66
CA CYS A 166 -9.95 -6.49 0.55
C CYS A 166 -11.29 -5.99 1.10
N GLY A 167 -11.21 -4.98 1.94
CA GLY A 167 -12.36 -4.29 2.49
C GLY A 167 -12.79 -3.10 1.66
N TYR A 168 -14.05 -2.67 1.84
CA TYR A 168 -14.55 -1.41 1.31
C TYR A 168 -15.60 -0.79 2.21
N SER A 169 -15.57 0.53 2.33
CA SER A 169 -16.56 1.31 3.07
C SER A 169 -17.30 2.33 2.19
N GLY A 170 -16.89 2.43 0.92
CA GLY A 170 -17.39 3.45 0.00
C GLY A 170 -16.74 4.83 0.19
N GLN A 171 -15.86 5.01 1.21
CA GLN A 171 -15.17 6.28 1.46
C GLN A 171 -13.71 6.31 0.98
N ARG A 172 -12.95 5.23 1.22
CA ARG A 172 -11.55 5.14 0.78
C ARG A 172 -11.38 4.10 -0.32
N SER A 173 -12.00 2.98 -0.11
CA SER A 173 -12.09 1.92 -1.10
C SER A 173 -13.54 1.72 -1.50
N VAL A 174 -13.77 1.55 -2.80
CA VAL A 174 -15.11 1.36 -3.38
C VAL A 174 -15.24 -0.03 -3.98
N GLU A 175 -16.47 -0.57 -3.93
CA GLU A 175 -16.74 -1.94 -4.34
C GLU A 175 -16.27 -2.29 -5.76
N PRO A 176 -16.45 -1.44 -6.80
CA PRO A 176 -15.97 -1.77 -8.16
C PRO A 176 -14.47 -2.01 -8.23
N THR A 177 -13.70 -1.30 -7.41
CA THR A 177 -12.24 -1.47 -7.37
C THR A 177 -11.84 -2.77 -6.66
N VAL A 178 -12.56 -3.10 -5.58
CA VAL A 178 -12.35 -4.39 -4.89
C VAL A 178 -12.68 -5.56 -5.81
N GLN A 179 -13.73 -5.44 -6.64
CA GLN A 179 -14.04 -6.42 -7.69
C GLN A 179 -12.95 -6.50 -8.77
N GLN A 180 -12.31 -5.38 -9.13
CA GLN A 180 -11.15 -5.40 -10.04
C GLN A 180 -9.98 -6.18 -9.44
N LEU A 181 -9.64 -5.94 -8.17
CA LEU A 181 -8.61 -6.70 -7.46
C LEU A 181 -8.98 -8.18 -7.37
N GLN A 182 -10.21 -8.49 -7.00
CA GLN A 182 -10.71 -9.86 -6.94
C GLN A 182 -10.50 -10.59 -8.28
N HIS A 183 -10.90 -9.96 -9.39
CA HIS A 183 -10.70 -10.54 -10.72
C HIS A 183 -9.24 -10.84 -11.04
N TRP A 184 -8.31 -9.94 -10.64
CA TRP A 184 -6.88 -10.15 -10.84
C TRP A 184 -6.34 -11.31 -10.03
N PHE A 185 -6.70 -11.40 -8.75
CA PHE A 185 -6.24 -12.47 -7.86
C PHE A 185 -6.80 -13.84 -8.25
N GLU A 186 -8.09 -13.90 -8.58
CA GLU A 186 -8.73 -15.13 -9.08
C GLU A 186 -8.12 -15.61 -10.40
N ALA A 187 -7.73 -14.69 -11.28
CA ALA A 187 -7.02 -15.05 -12.53
C ALA A 187 -5.62 -15.63 -12.29
N GLU A 188 -5.01 -15.36 -11.15
CA GLU A 188 -3.76 -15.96 -10.68
C GLU A 188 -3.99 -17.22 -9.81
N GLY A 189 -5.23 -17.69 -9.71
CA GLY A 189 -5.59 -18.89 -8.95
C GLY A 189 -5.69 -18.69 -7.45
N TRP A 190 -5.80 -17.44 -6.96
CA TRP A 190 -5.96 -17.14 -5.56
C TRP A 190 -7.44 -17.04 -5.18
N GLU A 191 -7.77 -17.47 -3.97
CA GLU A 191 -9.03 -17.14 -3.34
C GLU A 191 -9.01 -15.68 -2.88
N PHE A 192 -10.08 -14.94 -3.15
CA PHE A 192 -10.20 -13.54 -2.77
C PHE A 192 -11.48 -13.30 -1.97
N LYS A 193 -11.34 -12.76 -0.79
CA LYS A 193 -12.48 -12.37 0.05
C LYS A 193 -12.74 -10.88 -0.05
N THR A 194 -14.00 -10.51 0.03
CA THR A 194 -14.42 -9.11 0.10
C THR A 194 -15.14 -8.85 1.40
N TYR A 195 -14.97 -7.68 1.98
CA TYR A 195 -15.57 -7.31 3.25
C TYR A 195 -16.09 -5.86 3.22
N ALA A 196 -17.40 -5.69 3.37
CA ALA A 196 -17.98 -4.37 3.56
C ALA A 196 -17.92 -3.99 5.04
N PHE A 197 -17.37 -2.82 5.37
CA PHE A 197 -17.26 -2.34 6.75
C PHE A 197 -17.76 -0.89 6.89
N ASP A 198 -18.06 -0.51 8.14
CA ASP A 198 -18.54 0.83 8.44
C ASP A 198 -17.45 1.88 8.19
N ALA A 199 -17.81 2.95 7.51
CA ALA A 199 -16.91 4.07 7.19
C ALA A 199 -16.34 4.81 8.42
N HIS A 200 -16.84 4.53 9.63
CA HIS A 200 -16.26 4.99 10.88
C HIS A 200 -14.84 4.46 11.06
N PHE A 201 -14.59 3.23 10.65
CA PHE A 201 -13.24 2.66 10.58
C PHE A 201 -12.57 3.18 9.32
N LEU A 202 -11.42 3.77 9.47
CA LEU A 202 -10.67 4.37 8.36
C LEU A 202 -10.30 3.32 7.31
N HIS A 203 -9.70 2.22 7.78
CA HIS A 203 -9.22 1.10 6.99
C HIS A 203 -9.42 -0.24 7.70
N MET A 204 -9.31 -1.32 6.94
CA MET A 204 -9.40 -2.67 7.46
C MET A 204 -8.20 -3.02 8.37
N ASP A 205 -7.00 -2.52 8.08
CA ASP A 205 -5.79 -2.74 8.89
C ASP A 205 -5.83 -2.07 10.28
N VAL A 206 -6.79 -1.17 10.51
CA VAL A 206 -7.11 -0.65 11.85
C VAL A 206 -7.85 -1.68 12.71
N GLN A 207 -8.49 -2.65 12.07
CA GLN A 207 -9.33 -3.65 12.74
C GLN A 207 -8.64 -5.01 12.89
N MET A 208 -7.74 -5.34 11.95
CA MET A 208 -7.11 -6.65 11.86
C MET A 208 -5.69 -6.53 11.32
N SER A 209 -4.78 -7.35 11.83
CA SER A 209 -3.44 -7.54 11.31
C SER A 209 -3.01 -8.99 11.50
N MET A 210 -2.38 -9.58 10.47
CA MET A 210 -1.85 -10.93 10.57
C MET A 210 -0.55 -10.93 11.37
N LEU A 211 -0.49 -11.76 12.42
CA LEU A 211 0.69 -11.95 13.27
C LEU A 211 1.42 -13.27 12.95
N ALA A 212 0.68 -14.25 12.47
CA ALA A 212 1.19 -15.56 12.08
C ALA A 212 0.16 -16.23 11.14
N GLU A 213 0.51 -17.37 10.56
CA GLU A 213 -0.33 -18.12 9.60
C GLU A 213 -1.80 -18.33 10.07
N ARG A 214 -2.01 -18.46 11.39
CA ARG A 214 -3.32 -18.74 12.00
C ARG A 214 -3.66 -17.76 13.12
N LEU A 215 -3.03 -16.61 13.14
CA LEU A 215 -3.23 -15.63 14.19
C LEU A 215 -3.34 -14.24 13.58
N ALA A 216 -4.49 -13.59 13.81
CA ALA A 216 -4.77 -12.19 13.48
C ALA A 216 -5.13 -11.40 14.73
#